data_de619e146f21ff87989462017b0e1c7f
#
_entry.id   de619e146f21ff87989462017b0e1c7f
#
_cell.length_a   1.000
_cell.length_b   1.000
_cell.length_c   1.000
_cell.angle_alpha   90.00
_cell.angle_beta   90.00
_cell.angle_gamma   90.00
#
_symmetry.space_group_name_H-M   'P 1'
#
loop_
_entity.id
_entity.type
_entity.pdbx_description
1 polymer ?
#
loop_
_entity_poly.entity_id
_entity_poly.type
_entity_poly.pdbx_seq_one_letter_code
_entity_poly.pdbx_strand_id
1 'polypeptide(L)'
;RNMAAMVATAVPLAGCADDEKTAIPSFLDVNVKFTHAAKPEVGQTMVTNLYYGEISASEVMTAVPGMQVQSVLTADMIRSGFRVTFDNPDKSTGTMYVCSYVDINENGIIDEGDLAVFYNNLKFEDMESGEKFPTNVIGEYAINLNHGIVYGEVISDDDIVDADGNKYTAVTIGSQQWLKENLRTRHFNNGEAIPTDYDNAGWIGLMKEDGTGQPAVAEYQDADLVQDGLYYNWFAVTDERGICPEGWRVPSDDDWIELEECLGMPSSEAKLNNWRGADARIGEQLKTRERDFGEATDIYGFSAMPSGQREKDKGTFSAYNADAYFWTTTVAPLVKQGVRRVIRKSYFTINRGVISKVAGHSVRCVRGGKAPEPKSLAIDISFDGAATPRAGQVLKAYLYYTSVAGVKVAESTPDATVSTTLSDTHISDGVTVTFENIQESAVNVYVAAWVDVDADGAISAGD
;
A
#
# COMPACT_ATOMS: atom_id res chain seq x y z
N ARG A 1 -8.19 -41.20 19.80
CA ARG A 1 -9.07 -40.93 20.97
C ARG A 1 -9.53 -39.50 20.85
N ASN A 2 -10.80 -39.31 20.50
CA ASN A 2 -11.49 -38.05 20.30
C ASN A 2 -11.34 -37.13 21.52
N MET A 3 -10.86 -35.95 21.34
CA MET A 3 -11.13 -34.83 22.26
C MET A 3 -12.18 -33.93 21.58
N ALA A 4 -13.33 -33.88 22.22
CA ALA A 4 -14.49 -33.15 21.79
C ALA A 4 -14.31 -31.65 22.04
N ALA A 5 -14.78 -30.82 21.13
CA ALA A 5 -14.97 -29.40 21.30
C ALA A 5 -15.91 -29.18 22.50
N MET A 6 -15.48 -28.41 23.49
CA MET A 6 -16.35 -27.90 24.54
C MET A 6 -17.17 -26.75 24.00
N VAL A 7 -18.46 -27.02 23.73
CA VAL A 7 -19.47 -25.98 23.57
C VAL A 7 -19.95 -25.62 24.99
N ALA A 8 -19.68 -24.41 25.45
CA ALA A 8 -20.25 -23.89 26.64
C ALA A 8 -21.73 -23.54 26.42
N THR A 9 -22.64 -24.33 26.96
CA THR A 9 -24.07 -24.01 27.05
C THR A 9 -24.32 -23.12 28.26
N ALA A 10 -24.86 -21.94 28.04
CA ALA A 10 -25.37 -21.09 29.11
C ALA A 10 -26.60 -21.73 29.78
N VAL A 11 -26.54 -21.88 31.09
CA VAL A 11 -27.69 -22.23 31.93
C VAL A 11 -28.24 -20.95 32.57
N PRO A 12 -29.55 -20.64 32.45
CA PRO A 12 -30.08 -19.47 33.12
C PRO A 12 -30.34 -19.81 34.63
N LEU A 13 -29.71 -19.06 35.49
CA LEU A 13 -30.05 -19.05 36.90
C LEU A 13 -31.08 -17.94 37.18
N ALA A 14 -32.26 -18.36 37.61
CA ALA A 14 -33.31 -17.48 38.12
C ALA A 14 -33.12 -17.21 39.61
N GLY A 15 -33.13 -15.94 39.99
CA GLY A 15 -33.77 -15.43 41.23
C GLY A 15 -32.89 -15.26 42.47
N CYS A 16 -32.71 -14.06 42.85
CA CYS A 16 -33.05 -13.33 44.06
C CYS A 16 -32.06 -12.20 44.35
N ALA A 17 -32.60 -11.07 44.64
CA ALA A 17 -31.94 -9.79 44.88
C ALA A 17 -30.93 -9.84 46.02
N ASP A 18 -29.74 -9.32 45.71
CA ASP A 18 -28.95 -8.45 46.59
C ASP A 18 -27.96 -7.68 45.68
N ASP A 19 -27.74 -6.42 45.99
CA ASP A 19 -26.99 -5.43 45.23
C ASP A 19 -25.48 -5.75 45.13
N GLU A 20 -25.09 -6.87 44.59
CA GLU A 20 -23.79 -7.07 44.00
C GLU A 20 -23.95 -6.86 42.50
N LYS A 21 -23.39 -5.77 42.01
CA LYS A 21 -23.13 -5.61 40.58
C LYS A 21 -22.35 -6.84 40.13
N THR A 22 -23.06 -7.82 39.58
CA THR A 22 -22.45 -8.93 38.86
C THR A 22 -21.55 -8.33 37.79
N ALA A 23 -20.26 -8.43 38.00
CA ALA A 23 -19.29 -7.99 37.01
C ALA A 23 -19.59 -8.72 35.70
N ILE A 24 -19.99 -7.98 34.68
CA ILE A 24 -20.18 -8.53 33.32
C ILE A 24 -18.83 -9.14 32.91
N PRO A 25 -18.78 -10.44 32.55
CA PRO A 25 -17.53 -11.03 32.11
C PRO A 25 -16.98 -10.22 30.95
N SER A 26 -15.78 -9.68 31.11
CA SER A 26 -15.10 -8.99 30.06
C SER A 26 -14.35 -9.99 29.18
N PHE A 27 -14.39 -9.82 27.89
CA PHE A 27 -13.60 -10.61 26.96
C PHE A 27 -13.01 -9.72 25.87
N LEU A 28 -11.93 -10.16 25.28
CA LEU A 28 -11.33 -9.56 24.09
C LEU A 28 -11.47 -10.54 22.94
N ASP A 29 -12.21 -10.14 21.93
CA ASP A 29 -12.33 -10.90 20.68
C ASP A 29 -11.29 -10.46 19.66
N VAL A 30 -10.60 -11.42 19.07
CA VAL A 30 -9.64 -11.26 18.01
C VAL A 30 -10.20 -11.94 16.76
N ASN A 31 -10.61 -11.16 15.77
CA ASN A 31 -11.08 -11.68 14.50
C ASN A 31 -9.87 -11.87 13.56
N VAL A 32 -9.66 -13.11 13.14
CA VAL A 32 -8.55 -13.51 12.30
C VAL A 32 -9.03 -13.75 10.87
N LYS A 33 -8.29 -13.21 9.89
CA LYS A 33 -8.49 -13.48 8.46
C LYS A 33 -7.14 -13.72 7.79
N PHE A 34 -7.17 -14.50 6.71
CA PHE A 34 -6.01 -14.74 5.86
C PHE A 34 -6.27 -14.09 4.50
N THR A 35 -5.71 -12.90 4.28
CA THR A 35 -6.08 -12.02 3.15
C THR A 35 -5.00 -11.89 2.08
N HIS A 36 -3.78 -12.40 2.33
CA HIS A 36 -2.65 -12.27 1.43
C HIS A 36 -2.35 -13.58 0.66
N ALA A 37 -1.34 -13.52 -0.23
CA ALA A 37 -0.96 -14.66 -1.06
C ALA A 37 -0.42 -15.83 -0.23
N ALA A 38 0.36 -15.54 0.81
CA ALA A 38 0.82 -16.54 1.76
C ALA A 38 -0.36 -16.96 2.66
N LYS A 39 -0.73 -18.22 2.58
CA LYS A 39 -1.80 -18.79 3.39
C LYS A 39 -1.31 -20.04 4.10
N PRO A 40 -1.79 -20.28 5.33
CA PRO A 40 -1.48 -21.50 6.05
C PRO A 40 -2.12 -22.71 5.39
N GLU A 41 -1.65 -23.90 5.73
CA GLU A 41 -2.24 -25.18 5.37
C GLU A 41 -3.20 -25.67 6.44
N VAL A 42 -4.15 -26.51 6.01
CA VAL A 42 -5.07 -27.19 6.94
C VAL A 42 -4.29 -28.11 7.85
N GLY A 43 -4.54 -27.98 9.15
CA GLY A 43 -3.86 -28.77 10.17
C GLY A 43 -2.72 -28.05 10.89
N GLN A 44 -2.21 -26.96 10.33
CA GLN A 44 -1.22 -26.12 11.03
C GLN A 44 -1.82 -25.45 12.26
N THR A 45 -0.97 -25.16 13.24
CA THR A 45 -1.38 -24.53 14.50
C THR A 45 -1.18 -23.02 14.41
N MET A 46 -2.23 -22.26 14.67
CA MET A 46 -2.14 -20.84 14.92
C MET A 46 -2.11 -20.58 16.42
N VAL A 47 -1.19 -19.75 16.86
CA VAL A 47 -1.04 -19.33 18.26
C VAL A 47 -1.38 -17.85 18.33
N THR A 48 -2.27 -17.47 19.25
CA THR A 48 -2.58 -16.07 19.54
C THR A 48 -2.24 -15.78 20.98
N ASN A 49 -1.33 -14.84 21.19
CA ASN A 49 -0.81 -14.43 22.49
C ASN A 49 -1.32 -13.05 22.86
N LEU A 50 -1.71 -12.89 24.11
CA LEU A 50 -2.00 -11.61 24.73
C LEU A 50 -0.93 -11.32 25.79
N TYR A 51 -0.26 -10.18 25.64
CA TYR A 51 0.73 -9.69 26.59
C TYR A 51 0.16 -8.48 27.33
N TYR A 52 0.53 -8.33 28.59
CA TYR A 52 0.16 -7.20 29.43
C TYR A 52 1.33 -6.23 29.56
N GLY A 53 1.04 -4.95 29.37
CA GLY A 53 2.05 -3.88 29.40
C GLY A 53 2.65 -3.59 28.02
N GLU A 54 3.60 -2.66 27.98
CA GLU A 54 4.35 -2.36 26.77
C GLU A 54 5.35 -3.47 26.48
N ILE A 55 5.28 -4.02 25.27
CA ILE A 55 6.23 -5.03 24.80
C ILE A 55 6.66 -4.65 23.37
N SER A 56 7.94 -4.70 23.10
CA SER A 56 8.45 -4.50 21.74
C SER A 56 8.30 -5.78 20.92
N ALA A 57 8.23 -5.65 19.59
CA ALA A 57 8.13 -6.81 18.71
C ALA A 57 9.30 -7.80 18.88
N SER A 58 10.50 -7.31 19.22
CA SER A 58 11.65 -8.18 19.51
C SER A 58 11.54 -8.93 20.83
N GLU A 59 10.82 -8.37 21.81
CA GLU A 59 10.59 -9.03 23.09
C GLU A 59 9.50 -10.09 23.02
N VAL A 60 8.58 -9.97 22.05
CA VAL A 60 7.51 -10.98 21.82
C VAL A 60 8.08 -12.39 21.65
N MET A 61 9.25 -12.53 21.03
CA MET A 61 9.89 -13.82 20.77
C MET A 61 10.35 -14.53 22.06
N THR A 62 10.59 -13.78 23.13
CA THR A 62 11.12 -14.32 24.40
C THR A 62 10.21 -14.07 25.59
N ALA A 63 9.21 -13.21 25.47
CA ALA A 63 8.31 -12.86 26.54
C ALA A 63 7.27 -13.96 26.79
N VAL A 64 6.93 -14.16 28.05
CA VAL A 64 5.86 -15.07 28.43
C VAL A 64 4.52 -14.33 28.25
N PRO A 65 3.59 -14.82 27.41
CA PRO A 65 2.28 -14.21 27.28
C PRO A 65 1.46 -14.32 28.56
N GLY A 66 0.67 -13.30 28.86
CA GLY A 66 -0.28 -13.34 29.95
C GLY A 66 -1.44 -14.31 29.68
N MET A 67 -1.84 -14.38 28.39
CA MET A 67 -2.82 -15.38 27.92
C MET A 67 -2.42 -15.89 26.53
N GLN A 68 -2.77 -17.15 26.27
CA GLN A 68 -2.49 -17.80 24.97
C GLN A 68 -3.68 -18.66 24.55
N VAL A 69 -4.03 -18.59 23.27
CA VAL A 69 -5.01 -19.47 22.63
C VAL A 69 -4.36 -20.12 21.41
N GLN A 70 -4.50 -21.43 21.31
CA GLN A 70 -4.03 -22.21 20.16
C GLN A 70 -5.24 -22.73 19.36
N SER A 71 -5.14 -22.65 18.04
CA SER A 71 -6.19 -23.08 17.12
C SER A 71 -5.58 -23.93 16.00
N VAL A 72 -6.06 -25.16 15.84
CA VAL A 72 -5.69 -25.97 14.67
C VAL A 72 -6.55 -25.51 13.50
N LEU A 73 -5.91 -25.07 12.44
CA LEU A 73 -6.57 -24.44 11.30
C LEU A 73 -7.34 -25.44 10.45
N THR A 74 -8.58 -25.11 10.16
CA THR A 74 -9.45 -25.86 9.22
C THR A 74 -9.57 -25.11 7.88
N ALA A 75 -10.01 -25.78 6.85
CA ALA A 75 -10.26 -25.16 5.54
C ALA A 75 -11.26 -23.98 5.62
N ASP A 76 -12.26 -24.07 6.50
CA ASP A 76 -13.25 -23.01 6.68
C ASP A 76 -12.66 -21.81 7.39
N MET A 77 -11.82 -22.02 8.42
CA MET A 77 -11.11 -20.94 9.12
C MET A 77 -10.18 -20.17 8.17
N ILE A 78 -9.44 -20.90 7.31
CA ILE A 78 -8.53 -20.30 6.34
C ILE A 78 -9.30 -19.48 5.29
N ARG A 79 -10.44 -20.00 4.81
CA ARG A 79 -11.25 -19.36 3.77
C ARG A 79 -12.03 -18.17 4.27
N SER A 80 -12.67 -18.27 5.43
CA SER A 80 -13.68 -17.32 5.91
C SER A 80 -13.23 -16.49 7.09
N GLY A 81 -12.10 -16.85 7.71
CA GLY A 81 -11.66 -16.30 8.98
C GLY A 81 -12.40 -16.94 10.16
N PHE A 82 -11.98 -16.59 11.35
CA PHE A 82 -12.56 -17.09 12.61
C PHE A 82 -12.25 -16.13 13.76
N ARG A 83 -12.80 -16.42 14.92
CA ARG A 83 -12.64 -15.62 16.13
C ARG A 83 -11.84 -16.38 17.17
N VAL A 84 -10.90 -15.69 17.80
CA VAL A 84 -10.20 -16.10 19.01
C VAL A 84 -10.68 -15.20 20.13
N THR A 85 -11.05 -15.78 21.28
CA THR A 85 -11.54 -15.02 22.44
C THR A 85 -10.62 -15.23 23.64
N PHE A 86 -10.21 -14.13 24.27
CA PHE A 86 -9.56 -14.11 25.56
C PHE A 86 -10.59 -13.75 26.63
N ASP A 87 -10.90 -14.67 27.51
CA ASP A 87 -11.87 -14.48 28.58
C ASP A 87 -11.23 -13.80 29.80
N ASN A 88 -11.87 -12.72 30.29
CA ASN A 88 -11.43 -11.98 31.49
C ASN A 88 -9.95 -11.55 31.46
N PRO A 89 -9.49 -10.82 30.45
CA PRO A 89 -8.13 -10.31 30.41
C PRO A 89 -7.87 -9.37 31.61
N ASP A 90 -6.63 -9.40 32.13
CA ASP A 90 -6.24 -8.54 33.26
C ASP A 90 -6.17 -7.07 32.81
N LYS A 91 -7.05 -6.24 33.37
CA LYS A 91 -7.16 -4.81 33.05
C LYS A 91 -6.24 -3.92 33.88
N SER A 92 -5.51 -4.48 34.84
CA SER A 92 -4.71 -3.72 35.80
C SER A 92 -3.48 -3.05 35.20
N THR A 93 -3.04 -3.50 34.02
CA THR A 93 -1.79 -3.05 33.37
C THR A 93 -1.96 -1.86 32.43
N GLY A 94 -3.18 -1.43 32.13
CA GLY A 94 -3.49 -0.26 31.30
C GLY A 94 -3.25 -0.43 29.80
N THR A 95 -2.35 -1.32 29.38
CA THR A 95 -2.05 -1.60 27.96
C THR A 95 -1.97 -3.10 27.71
N MET A 96 -2.36 -3.50 26.50
CA MET A 96 -2.24 -4.87 26.02
C MET A 96 -1.58 -4.90 24.64
N TYR A 97 -0.96 -6.03 24.33
CA TYR A 97 -0.35 -6.31 23.06
C TYR A 97 -0.81 -7.68 22.58
N VAL A 98 -1.23 -7.79 21.33
CA VAL A 98 -1.65 -9.06 20.75
C VAL A 98 -0.71 -9.42 19.60
N CYS A 99 -0.17 -10.64 19.66
CA CYS A 99 0.58 -11.25 18.58
C CYS A 99 -0.11 -12.55 18.20
N SER A 100 -0.31 -12.75 16.90
CA SER A 100 -0.81 -14.01 16.39
C SER A 100 0.09 -14.52 15.29
N TYR A 101 0.45 -15.80 15.31
CA TYR A 101 1.28 -16.43 14.30
C TYR A 101 0.80 -17.84 13.98
N VAL A 102 1.06 -18.28 12.76
CA VAL A 102 0.93 -19.67 12.36
C VAL A 102 2.33 -20.27 12.41
N ASP A 103 2.50 -21.22 13.29
CA ASP A 103 3.74 -21.97 13.49
C ASP A 103 3.92 -22.95 12.33
N ILE A 104 4.66 -22.52 11.32
CA ILE A 104 4.82 -23.27 10.06
C ILE A 104 5.76 -24.47 10.25
N ASN A 105 6.78 -24.31 11.06
CA ASN A 105 7.79 -25.36 11.31
C ASN A 105 7.49 -26.23 12.55
N GLU A 106 6.37 -25.95 13.24
CA GLU A 106 5.86 -26.71 14.41
C GLU A 106 6.84 -26.76 15.58
N ASN A 107 7.66 -25.71 15.76
CA ASN A 107 8.64 -25.65 16.87
C ASN A 107 8.09 -24.98 18.14
N GLY A 108 6.88 -24.39 18.10
CA GLY A 108 6.19 -23.79 19.24
C GLY A 108 6.62 -22.37 19.60
N ILE A 109 7.50 -21.76 18.82
CA ILE A 109 7.96 -20.39 18.98
C ILE A 109 7.73 -19.60 17.68
N ILE A 110 7.67 -18.28 17.78
CA ILE A 110 7.63 -17.43 16.61
C ILE A 110 9.05 -17.23 16.09
N ASP A 111 9.29 -17.60 14.84
CA ASP A 111 10.58 -17.42 14.17
C ASP A 111 10.46 -17.21 12.65
N GLU A 112 11.60 -17.22 11.97
CA GLU A 112 11.67 -17.01 10.53
C GLU A 112 10.92 -18.10 9.76
N GLY A 113 10.02 -17.67 8.90
CA GLY A 113 9.15 -18.55 8.08
C GLY A 113 7.70 -18.60 8.57
N ASP A 114 7.41 -18.18 9.79
CA ASP A 114 6.05 -18.15 10.32
C ASP A 114 5.19 -17.03 9.71
N LEU A 115 3.89 -17.28 9.61
CA LEU A 115 2.94 -16.25 9.25
C LEU A 115 2.53 -15.48 10.50
N ALA A 116 3.05 -14.28 10.71
CA ALA A 116 2.82 -13.51 11.94
C ALA A 116 2.14 -12.16 11.69
N VAL A 117 1.36 -11.72 12.65
CA VAL A 117 0.78 -10.39 12.72
C VAL A 117 0.79 -9.88 14.16
N PHE A 118 1.07 -8.60 14.32
CA PHE A 118 1.20 -7.94 15.60
C PHE A 118 0.22 -6.79 15.71
N TYR A 119 -0.39 -6.64 16.86
CA TYR A 119 -1.24 -5.52 17.20
C TYR A 119 -0.82 -4.98 18.56
N ASN A 120 -0.26 -3.77 18.60
CA ASN A 120 0.23 -3.14 19.82
C ASN A 120 -0.64 -1.94 20.23
N ASN A 121 -0.50 -1.51 21.51
CA ASN A 121 -1.20 -0.37 22.09
C ASN A 121 -2.73 -0.48 22.23
N LEU A 122 -3.23 -1.67 22.56
CA LEU A 122 -4.56 -1.76 23.13
C LEU A 122 -4.52 -1.14 24.54
N LYS A 123 -5.15 0.02 24.73
CA LYS A 123 -5.31 0.63 26.04
C LYS A 123 -6.70 0.31 26.59
N PHE A 124 -6.78 -0.12 27.82
CA PHE A 124 -8.08 -0.42 28.46
C PHE A 124 -8.98 0.82 28.55
N GLU A 125 -8.42 2.01 28.77
CA GLU A 125 -9.18 3.27 28.77
C GLU A 125 -9.86 3.57 27.41
N ASP A 126 -9.21 3.19 26.30
CA ASP A 126 -9.79 3.31 24.97
C ASP A 126 -10.91 2.27 24.74
N MET A 127 -10.87 1.16 25.46
CA MET A 127 -11.85 0.08 25.40
C MET A 127 -13.13 0.42 26.19
N GLU A 128 -13.03 1.15 27.27
CA GLU A 128 -14.18 1.54 28.09
C GLU A 128 -15.02 2.66 27.44
N SER A 129 -14.42 3.51 26.60
CA SER A 129 -15.10 4.62 25.94
C SER A 129 -15.93 4.23 24.72
N GLY A 130 -15.75 3.04 24.15
CA GLY A 130 -16.51 2.54 23.00
C GLY A 130 -16.32 3.31 21.68
N GLU A 131 -15.48 4.34 21.67
CA GLU A 131 -15.42 5.29 20.54
C GLU A 131 -14.37 4.97 19.45
N LYS A 132 -13.44 4.04 19.65
CA LYS A 132 -12.29 3.90 18.76
C LYS A 132 -12.12 2.57 18.01
N PHE A 133 -12.95 1.58 18.26
CA PHE A 133 -12.88 0.32 17.53
C PHE A 133 -14.08 0.19 16.59
N PRO A 134 -13.91 -0.18 15.31
CA PRO A 134 -15.02 -0.52 14.45
C PRO A 134 -15.68 -1.79 14.98
N THR A 135 -16.63 -1.59 15.89
CA THR A 135 -17.32 -2.67 16.59
C THR A 135 -18.48 -3.18 15.78
N ASN A 136 -18.40 -4.44 15.36
CA ASN A 136 -19.58 -5.26 15.11
C ASN A 136 -19.83 -6.23 16.25
N VAL A 137 -19.41 -5.89 17.47
CA VAL A 137 -19.54 -6.78 18.62
C VAL A 137 -20.42 -6.12 19.66
N ILE A 138 -21.48 -6.79 20.00
CA ILE A 138 -22.43 -6.36 21.01
C ILE A 138 -21.77 -6.54 22.38
N GLY A 139 -21.28 -5.44 22.93
CA GLY A 139 -20.86 -5.33 24.32
C GLY A 139 -19.41 -5.65 24.62
N GLU A 140 -18.52 -5.79 23.59
CA GLU A 140 -17.15 -6.20 23.88
C GLU A 140 -16.16 -5.90 22.76
N TYR A 141 -14.90 -5.95 23.06
CA TYR A 141 -13.82 -5.42 22.25
C TYR A 141 -13.38 -6.41 21.18
N ALA A 142 -13.20 -5.94 19.94
CA ALA A 142 -12.71 -6.79 18.86
C ALA A 142 -11.57 -6.10 18.12
N ILE A 143 -10.52 -6.84 17.85
CA ILE A 143 -9.44 -6.46 16.95
C ILE A 143 -9.48 -7.34 15.70
N ASN A 144 -9.00 -6.81 14.58
CA ASN A 144 -8.96 -7.55 13.32
C ASN A 144 -7.51 -7.78 12.91
N LEU A 145 -7.12 -9.03 12.79
CA LEU A 145 -5.79 -9.44 12.35
C LEU A 145 -5.86 -10.05 10.95
N ASN A 146 -5.05 -9.52 10.05
CA ASN A 146 -4.94 -10.02 8.68
C ASN A 146 -3.60 -10.73 8.50
N HIS A 147 -3.63 -12.06 8.55
CA HIS A 147 -2.46 -12.89 8.33
C HIS A 147 -2.10 -13.02 6.84
N GLY A 148 -0.85 -13.26 6.55
CA GLY A 148 -0.35 -13.50 5.19
C GLY A 148 1.04 -12.92 4.95
N ILE A 149 1.70 -12.44 6.01
CA ILE A 149 3.07 -11.97 5.99
C ILE A 149 3.95 -13.06 6.58
N VAL A 150 5.01 -13.43 5.86
CA VAL A 150 6.04 -14.34 6.36
C VAL A 150 7.00 -13.55 7.24
N TYR A 151 7.14 -13.95 8.48
CA TYR A 151 7.98 -13.26 9.44
C TYR A 151 9.46 -13.51 9.14
N GLY A 152 10.25 -12.43 9.04
CA GLY A 152 11.70 -12.48 8.95
C GLY A 152 12.27 -13.09 7.66
N GLU A 153 11.44 -13.53 6.71
CA GLU A 153 11.93 -14.10 5.45
C GLU A 153 12.67 -13.04 4.64
N VAL A 154 13.98 -13.16 4.61
CA VAL A 154 14.87 -12.36 3.76
C VAL A 154 15.23 -13.17 2.52
N ILE A 155 14.82 -12.67 1.36
CA ILE A 155 15.25 -13.24 0.08
C ILE A 155 16.63 -12.66 -0.22
N SER A 156 17.68 -13.44 0.06
CA SER A 156 19.01 -13.15 -0.47
C SER A 156 19.09 -13.75 -1.88
N ASP A 157 18.80 -12.94 -2.87
CA ASP A 157 18.97 -13.32 -4.26
C ASP A 157 20.25 -12.62 -4.75
N ASP A 158 21.32 -13.40 -4.93
CA ASP A 158 22.58 -12.90 -5.51
C ASP A 158 22.36 -12.28 -6.91
N ASP A 159 21.18 -12.50 -7.48
CA ASP A 159 20.77 -12.03 -8.81
C ASP A 159 20.02 -10.69 -8.78
N ILE A 160 19.70 -10.11 -7.61
CA ILE A 160 19.11 -8.76 -7.55
C ILE A 160 20.20 -7.72 -7.73
N VAL A 161 20.46 -7.36 -8.98
CA VAL A 161 21.57 -6.49 -9.36
C VAL A 161 21.07 -5.36 -10.24
N ASP A 162 21.46 -4.11 -9.95
CA ASP A 162 21.12 -2.95 -10.81
C ASP A 162 22.12 -2.78 -11.97
N ALA A 163 21.91 -1.75 -12.78
CA ALA A 163 22.74 -1.46 -13.96
C ALA A 163 24.23 -1.17 -13.63
N ASP A 164 24.52 -0.79 -12.40
CA ASP A 164 25.89 -0.54 -11.91
C ASP A 164 26.53 -1.76 -11.24
N GLY A 165 25.84 -2.89 -11.18
CA GLY A 165 26.32 -4.08 -10.48
C GLY A 165 26.18 -4.04 -8.97
N ASN A 166 25.39 -3.10 -8.42
CA ASN A 166 25.07 -3.09 -7.01
C ASN A 166 24.12 -4.23 -6.68
N LYS A 167 24.44 -4.98 -5.63
CA LYS A 167 23.60 -6.07 -5.12
C LYS A 167 22.64 -5.60 -4.05
N TYR A 168 21.44 -6.17 -4.03
CA TYR A 168 20.38 -5.87 -3.07
C TYR A 168 19.86 -7.16 -2.45
N THR A 169 19.26 -7.03 -1.26
CA THR A 169 18.45 -8.07 -0.64
C THR A 169 16.98 -7.66 -0.69
N ALA A 170 16.08 -8.62 -0.54
CA ALA A 170 14.65 -8.35 -0.57
C ALA A 170 13.94 -9.02 0.61
N VAL A 171 12.78 -8.50 0.95
CA VAL A 171 11.88 -9.05 1.95
C VAL A 171 10.50 -9.22 1.36
N THR A 172 9.82 -10.31 1.71
CA THR A 172 8.43 -10.54 1.33
C THR A 172 7.50 -9.93 2.38
N ILE A 173 6.60 -9.05 1.97
CA ILE A 173 5.56 -8.48 2.82
C ILE A 173 4.21 -8.63 2.09
N GLY A 174 3.38 -9.54 2.54
CA GLY A 174 2.14 -9.90 1.85
C GLY A 174 2.39 -10.55 0.49
N SER A 175 1.80 -9.99 -0.56
CA SER A 175 1.99 -10.43 -1.95
C SER A 175 3.16 -9.74 -2.66
N GLN A 176 3.84 -8.81 -1.97
CA GLN A 176 4.90 -7.98 -2.51
C GLN A 176 6.26 -8.40 -1.98
N GLN A 177 7.28 -8.20 -2.82
CA GLN A 177 8.68 -8.25 -2.42
C GLN A 177 9.29 -6.86 -2.56
N TRP A 178 9.93 -6.38 -1.51
CA TRP A 178 10.53 -5.06 -1.41
C TRP A 178 12.03 -5.19 -1.23
N LEU A 179 12.82 -4.36 -1.92
CA LEU A 179 14.24 -4.27 -1.60
C LEU A 179 14.40 -3.76 -0.17
N LYS A 180 15.37 -4.29 0.58
CA LYS A 180 15.70 -3.81 1.94
C LYS A 180 16.54 -2.54 1.91
N GLU A 181 17.33 -2.34 0.86
CA GLU A 181 18.20 -1.21 0.69
C GLU A 181 17.56 -0.15 -0.22
N ASN A 182 17.89 1.09 0.00
CA ASN A 182 17.59 2.18 -0.93
C ASN A 182 18.39 2.02 -2.21
N LEU A 183 17.77 2.32 -3.34
CA LEU A 183 18.42 2.23 -4.65
C LEU A 183 19.63 3.17 -4.74
N ARG A 184 20.73 2.69 -5.39
CA ARG A 184 21.98 3.44 -5.53
C ARG A 184 22.59 3.39 -6.93
N THR A 185 21.76 3.08 -7.95
CA THR A 185 22.20 3.09 -9.35
C THR A 185 22.42 4.52 -9.86
N ARG A 186 23.44 4.70 -10.69
CA ARG A 186 23.75 5.94 -11.42
C ARG A 186 23.44 5.85 -12.91
N HIS A 187 22.98 4.67 -13.36
CA HIS A 187 22.63 4.42 -14.74
C HIS A 187 21.19 3.92 -14.87
N PHE A 188 20.56 4.24 -15.97
CA PHE A 188 19.33 3.59 -16.41
C PHE A 188 19.62 2.16 -16.87
N ASN A 189 18.59 1.33 -16.95
CA ASN A 189 18.73 -0.07 -17.33
C ASN A 189 19.26 -0.28 -18.76
N ASN A 190 19.21 0.74 -19.61
CA ASN A 190 19.84 0.72 -20.94
C ASN A 190 21.35 1.06 -20.92
N GLY A 191 21.92 1.33 -19.75
CA GLY A 191 23.33 1.68 -19.54
C GLY A 191 23.65 3.17 -19.70
N GLU A 192 22.69 4.03 -20.01
CA GLU A 192 22.90 5.49 -20.05
C GLU A 192 23.00 6.06 -18.63
N ALA A 193 23.96 6.99 -18.44
CA ALA A 193 24.13 7.62 -17.13
C ALA A 193 22.94 8.54 -16.79
N ILE A 194 22.48 8.47 -15.54
CA ILE A 194 21.53 9.43 -14.98
C ILE A 194 22.31 10.71 -14.70
N PRO A 195 21.91 11.88 -15.25
CA PRO A 195 22.63 13.14 -15.01
C PRO A 195 22.79 13.45 -13.52
N THR A 196 23.97 13.92 -13.13
CA THR A 196 24.37 14.19 -11.76
C THR A 196 25.20 15.51 -11.68
N ASP A 197 25.80 15.79 -10.53
CA ASP A 197 26.73 16.90 -10.27
C ASP A 197 26.11 18.31 -10.40
N TYR A 198 24.79 18.40 -10.22
CA TYR A 198 24.11 19.67 -10.16
C TYR A 198 24.37 20.39 -8.82
N ASP A 199 24.79 21.66 -8.89
CA ASP A 199 24.74 22.51 -7.71
C ASP A 199 23.28 22.77 -7.27
N ASN A 200 23.09 23.53 -6.20
CA ASN A 200 21.75 23.76 -5.66
C ASN A 200 20.82 24.47 -6.64
N ALA A 201 21.32 25.46 -7.37
CA ALA A 201 20.54 26.22 -8.35
C ALA A 201 20.22 25.37 -9.60
N GLY A 202 21.22 24.63 -10.10
CA GLY A 202 21.05 23.69 -11.21
C GLY A 202 20.01 22.62 -10.91
N TRP A 203 20.01 22.06 -9.69
CA TRP A 203 19.02 21.07 -9.28
C TRP A 203 17.60 21.62 -9.29
N ILE A 204 17.38 22.80 -8.71
CA ILE A 204 16.05 23.45 -8.70
C ILE A 204 15.58 23.75 -10.12
N GLY A 205 16.51 24.12 -11.02
CA GLY A 205 16.23 24.45 -12.41
C GLY A 205 15.88 23.26 -13.32
N LEU A 206 15.93 22.01 -12.81
CA LEU A 206 15.62 20.81 -13.59
C LEU A 206 14.16 20.68 -14.01
N MET A 207 13.23 21.40 -13.36
CA MET A 207 11.81 21.39 -13.69
C MET A 207 11.39 22.71 -14.33
N LYS A 208 10.70 22.64 -15.46
CA LYS A 208 10.16 23.79 -16.18
C LYS A 208 8.82 24.24 -15.63
N GLU A 209 8.35 25.39 -16.07
CA GLU A 209 7.06 25.97 -15.69
C GLU A 209 5.85 25.09 -16.09
N ASP A 210 5.95 24.34 -17.18
CA ASP A 210 4.93 23.41 -17.65
C ASP A 210 4.90 22.07 -16.86
N GLY A 211 5.84 21.89 -15.90
CA GLY A 211 5.95 20.66 -15.09
C GLY A 211 6.75 19.54 -15.75
N THR A 212 7.27 19.74 -16.97
CA THR A 212 8.28 18.86 -17.58
C THR A 212 9.64 19.09 -16.94
N GLY A 213 10.55 18.14 -17.06
CA GLY A 213 11.88 18.28 -16.46
C GLY A 213 12.88 17.26 -16.96
N GLN A 214 14.07 17.31 -16.39
CA GLN A 214 15.16 16.41 -16.72
C GLN A 214 15.40 15.43 -15.56
N PRO A 215 15.66 14.14 -15.86
CA PRO A 215 16.05 13.18 -14.85
C PRO A 215 17.37 13.58 -14.19
N ALA A 216 17.48 13.34 -12.90
CA ALA A 216 18.72 13.56 -12.18
C ALA A 216 18.81 12.68 -10.93
N VAL A 217 20.06 12.38 -10.56
CA VAL A 217 20.44 11.69 -9.34
C VAL A 217 21.43 12.54 -8.54
N ALA A 218 21.41 12.42 -7.22
CA ALA A 218 22.34 13.11 -6.34
C ALA A 218 22.83 12.18 -5.21
N GLU A 219 24.03 12.46 -4.73
CA GLU A 219 24.65 11.85 -3.55
C GLU A 219 24.85 12.89 -2.47
N TYR A 220 24.61 12.52 -1.23
CA TYR A 220 24.95 13.34 -0.07
C TYR A 220 26.31 12.91 0.48
N GLN A 221 27.26 13.83 0.59
CA GLN A 221 28.66 13.50 0.93
C GLN A 221 28.83 12.81 2.28
N ASP A 222 27.95 13.13 3.25
CA ASP A 222 28.01 12.56 4.60
C ASP A 222 27.18 11.26 4.74
N ALA A 223 26.52 10.82 3.67
CA ALA A 223 25.72 9.59 3.67
C ALA A 223 26.59 8.35 3.42
N ASP A 224 26.19 7.22 4.02
CA ASP A 224 26.72 5.92 3.65
C ASP A 224 25.97 5.44 2.39
N LEU A 225 26.66 5.44 1.24
CA LEU A 225 26.05 5.09 -0.04
C LEU A 225 25.36 3.71 -0.02
N VAL A 226 25.92 2.75 0.70
CA VAL A 226 25.39 1.38 0.77
C VAL A 226 24.08 1.35 1.58
N GLN A 227 24.04 2.05 2.70
CA GLN A 227 22.89 2.08 3.58
C GLN A 227 21.84 3.11 3.15
N ASP A 228 22.27 4.34 2.82
CA ASP A 228 21.38 5.46 2.55
C ASP A 228 20.89 5.51 1.10
N GLY A 229 21.64 4.94 0.16
CA GLY A 229 21.36 5.01 -1.27
C GLY A 229 21.55 6.39 -1.87
N LEU A 230 20.94 6.64 -3.03
CA LEU A 230 20.98 7.90 -3.75
C LEU A 230 19.61 8.61 -3.72
N TYR A 231 19.62 9.89 -4.10
CA TYR A 231 18.43 10.73 -4.16
C TYR A 231 18.10 11.01 -5.62
N TYR A 232 16.94 10.53 -6.05
CA TYR A 232 16.45 10.69 -7.42
C TYR A 232 15.39 11.78 -7.45
N ASN A 233 15.36 12.60 -8.49
CA ASN A 233 14.19 13.42 -8.74
C ASN A 233 13.09 12.58 -9.40
N TRP A 234 11.86 13.09 -9.44
CA TRP A 234 10.72 12.33 -9.95
C TRP A 234 10.84 11.98 -11.42
N PHE A 235 11.56 12.78 -12.21
CA PHE A 235 11.79 12.53 -13.63
C PHE A 235 12.69 11.31 -13.86
N ALA A 236 13.68 11.06 -12.99
CA ALA A 236 14.47 9.83 -13.04
C ALA A 236 13.65 8.60 -12.60
N VAL A 237 12.76 8.79 -11.61
CA VAL A 237 11.89 7.73 -11.06
C VAL A 237 10.89 7.21 -12.09
N THR A 238 10.43 8.06 -12.99
CA THR A 238 9.40 7.74 -14.00
C THR A 238 9.93 7.66 -15.43
N ASP A 239 11.25 7.68 -15.59
CA ASP A 239 11.88 7.56 -16.91
C ASP A 239 11.64 6.14 -17.47
N GLU A 240 11.24 6.06 -18.74
CA GLU A 240 10.92 4.80 -19.43
C GLU A 240 12.10 3.82 -19.54
N ARG A 241 13.34 4.35 -19.45
CA ARG A 241 14.56 3.53 -19.43
C ARG A 241 14.70 2.71 -18.15
N GLY A 242 13.94 3.05 -17.07
CA GLY A 242 13.94 2.34 -15.81
C GLY A 242 15.22 2.48 -14.99
N ILE A 243 15.09 2.38 -13.66
CA ILE A 243 16.23 2.47 -12.70
C ILE A 243 16.29 1.29 -11.73
N CYS A 244 15.20 0.51 -11.58
CA CYS A 244 15.19 -0.65 -10.71
C CYS A 244 15.86 -1.86 -11.38
N PRO A 245 16.40 -2.83 -10.61
CA PRO A 245 16.89 -4.09 -11.13
C PRO A 245 15.89 -4.79 -12.06
N GLU A 246 16.38 -5.68 -12.94
CA GLU A 246 15.52 -6.44 -13.85
C GLU A 246 14.44 -7.23 -13.08
N GLY A 247 13.19 -7.15 -13.54
CA GLY A 247 12.04 -7.74 -12.87
C GLY A 247 11.51 -6.96 -11.67
N TRP A 248 12.14 -5.83 -11.32
CA TRP A 248 11.72 -4.92 -10.27
C TRP A 248 11.26 -3.58 -10.87
N ARG A 249 10.46 -2.84 -10.13
CA ARG A 249 9.95 -1.54 -10.54
C ARG A 249 9.93 -0.54 -9.38
N VAL A 250 9.91 0.73 -9.69
CA VAL A 250 9.60 1.76 -8.70
C VAL A 250 8.14 1.60 -8.28
N PRO A 251 7.81 1.64 -6.97
CA PRO A 251 6.45 1.45 -6.50
C PRO A 251 5.51 2.58 -6.94
N SER A 252 4.28 2.23 -7.22
CA SER A 252 3.16 3.17 -7.32
C SER A 252 2.65 3.57 -5.93
N ASP A 253 1.70 4.50 -5.87
CA ASP A 253 0.96 4.81 -4.65
C ASP A 253 0.14 3.61 -4.15
N ASP A 254 -0.45 2.84 -5.08
CA ASP A 254 -1.22 1.64 -4.77
C ASP A 254 -0.35 0.53 -4.16
N ASP A 255 0.91 0.40 -4.60
CA ASP A 255 1.85 -0.55 -3.97
C ASP A 255 2.12 -0.20 -2.50
N TRP A 256 2.30 1.08 -2.20
CA TRP A 256 2.45 1.53 -0.83
C TRP A 256 1.17 1.35 -0.01
N ILE A 257 -0.01 1.58 -0.60
CA ILE A 257 -1.29 1.34 0.04
C ILE A 257 -1.44 -0.15 0.37
N GLU A 258 -1.10 -1.05 -0.57
CA GLU A 258 -1.12 -2.50 -0.33
C GLU A 258 -0.16 -2.90 0.81
N LEU A 259 1.06 -2.36 0.83
CA LEU A 259 2.01 -2.55 1.93
C LEU A 259 1.41 -2.08 3.26
N GLU A 260 0.89 -0.85 3.31
CA GLU A 260 0.33 -0.24 4.51
C GLU A 260 -0.90 -1.01 5.04
N GLU A 261 -1.77 -1.48 4.14
CA GLU A 261 -2.91 -2.34 4.49
C GLU A 261 -2.45 -3.70 5.03
N CYS A 262 -1.40 -4.27 4.42
CA CYS A 262 -0.79 -5.51 4.87
C CYS A 262 -0.24 -5.40 6.29
N LEU A 263 0.34 -4.26 6.63
CA LEU A 263 0.85 -3.94 7.97
C LEU A 263 -0.24 -3.56 8.99
N GLY A 264 -1.51 -3.61 8.60
CA GLY A 264 -2.65 -3.43 9.49
C GLY A 264 -3.36 -2.08 9.38
N MET A 265 -3.01 -1.21 8.42
CA MET A 265 -3.75 0.02 8.18
C MET A 265 -5.11 -0.29 7.54
N PRO A 266 -6.24 0.26 8.05
CA PRO A 266 -7.54 0.08 7.39
C PRO A 266 -7.55 0.68 5.98
N SER A 267 -8.20 0.01 5.01
CA SER A 267 -8.31 0.48 3.62
C SER A 267 -8.94 1.87 3.51
N SER A 268 -9.85 2.22 4.42
CA SER A 268 -10.47 3.55 4.48
C SER A 268 -9.46 4.65 4.89
N GLU A 269 -8.42 4.30 5.65
CA GLU A 269 -7.37 5.21 6.10
C GLU A 269 -6.21 5.26 5.10
N ALA A 270 -5.84 4.13 4.51
CA ALA A 270 -4.66 4.00 3.63
C ALA A 270 -4.67 4.97 2.43
N LYS A 271 -5.85 5.34 1.94
CA LYS A 271 -6.03 6.28 0.82
C LYS A 271 -6.06 7.76 1.23
N LEU A 272 -6.11 8.07 2.53
CA LEU A 272 -6.12 9.44 3.01
C LEU A 272 -4.73 10.08 2.86
N ASN A 273 -4.71 11.41 2.76
CA ASN A 273 -3.47 12.19 2.80
C ASN A 273 -3.04 12.47 4.25
N ASN A 274 -1.80 12.94 4.41
CA ASN A 274 -1.16 13.29 5.68
C ASN A 274 -0.69 12.07 6.50
N TRP A 275 -0.60 12.21 7.83
CA TRP A 275 -0.11 11.19 8.75
C TRP A 275 -1.20 10.16 9.05
N ARG A 276 -0.90 8.88 8.85
CA ARG A 276 -1.82 7.74 8.91
C ARG A 276 -1.18 6.53 9.58
N GLY A 277 -2.01 5.52 9.91
CA GLY A 277 -1.56 4.25 10.47
C GLY A 277 -1.13 4.36 11.92
N ALA A 278 -1.83 5.19 12.71
CA ALA A 278 -1.54 5.37 14.12
C ALA A 278 -1.82 4.10 14.93
N ASP A 279 -2.95 3.48 14.72
CA ASP A 279 -3.38 2.30 15.49
C ASP A 279 -2.47 1.09 15.25
N ALA A 280 -2.04 0.89 14.00
CA ALA A 280 -1.09 -0.17 13.63
C ALA A 280 0.38 0.26 13.79
N ARG A 281 0.68 1.51 14.17
CA ARG A 281 2.04 2.06 14.32
C ARG A 281 2.92 1.81 13.08
N ILE A 282 2.37 2.04 11.88
CA ILE A 282 2.98 1.68 10.59
C ILE A 282 4.41 2.23 10.44
N GLY A 283 4.64 3.48 10.89
CA GLY A 283 5.97 4.08 10.82
C GLY A 283 7.02 3.28 11.59
N GLU A 284 6.69 2.71 12.73
CA GLU A 284 7.63 1.91 13.53
C GLU A 284 7.89 0.55 12.92
N GLN A 285 6.87 -0.09 12.33
CA GLN A 285 7.02 -1.36 11.65
C GLN A 285 7.97 -1.29 10.45
N LEU A 286 8.12 -0.10 9.85
CA LEU A 286 8.93 0.12 8.66
C LEU A 286 10.34 0.64 8.96
N LYS A 287 10.58 1.27 10.12
CA LYS A 287 11.86 1.87 10.48
C LYS A 287 12.93 0.84 10.72
N THR A 288 14.14 1.12 10.22
CA THR A 288 15.33 0.31 10.54
C THR A 288 15.65 0.33 12.03
N ARG A 289 16.21 -0.77 12.52
CA ARG A 289 16.82 -0.90 13.85
C ARG A 289 18.34 -0.72 13.82
N GLU A 290 18.94 -0.63 12.65
CA GLU A 290 20.39 -0.52 12.47
C GLU A 290 20.92 0.89 12.73
N ARG A 291 20.04 1.90 12.76
CA ARG A 291 20.38 3.30 13.03
C ARG A 291 19.36 3.90 13.99
N ASP A 292 19.77 4.90 14.78
CA ASP A 292 18.83 5.64 15.65
C ASP A 292 17.78 6.39 14.83
N PHE A 293 16.63 5.72 14.63
CA PHE A 293 15.48 6.24 13.91
C PHE A 293 14.25 6.35 14.85
N GLY A 294 14.46 6.47 16.15
CA GLY A 294 13.43 6.47 17.17
C GLY A 294 12.90 5.07 17.47
N GLU A 295 11.66 4.97 17.94
CA GLU A 295 11.01 3.68 18.13
C GLU A 295 10.88 2.96 16.79
N ALA A 296 11.50 1.79 16.69
CA ALA A 296 11.57 0.99 15.48
C ALA A 296 11.40 -0.49 15.83
N THR A 297 10.45 -1.15 15.19
CA THR A 297 10.26 -2.59 15.35
C THR A 297 10.84 -3.38 14.19
N ASP A 298 10.74 -2.85 12.96
CA ASP A 298 11.23 -3.48 11.72
C ASP A 298 10.91 -4.97 11.60
N ILE A 299 9.72 -5.34 12.07
CA ILE A 299 9.35 -6.74 12.28
C ILE A 299 9.32 -7.57 10.99
N TYR A 300 9.14 -6.92 9.85
CA TYR A 300 9.13 -7.58 8.54
C TYR A 300 10.39 -7.27 7.71
N GLY A 301 11.37 -6.59 8.29
CA GLY A 301 12.65 -6.34 7.66
C GLY A 301 12.62 -5.32 6.51
N PHE A 302 11.63 -4.41 6.48
CA PHE A 302 11.59 -3.34 5.47
C PHE A 302 12.78 -2.40 5.60
N SER A 303 13.24 -2.13 6.82
CA SER A 303 14.47 -1.39 7.16
C SER A 303 14.57 -0.01 6.51
N ALA A 304 13.52 0.83 6.64
CA ALA A 304 13.56 2.20 6.15
C ALA A 304 14.67 3.00 6.83
N MET A 305 15.62 3.53 6.02
CA MET A 305 16.72 4.36 6.49
C MET A 305 16.35 5.83 6.57
N PRO A 306 16.72 6.57 7.64
CA PRO A 306 16.50 8.02 7.76
C PRO A 306 17.51 8.80 6.91
N SER A 307 17.50 8.57 5.61
CA SER A 307 18.48 9.12 4.65
C SER A 307 18.24 10.60 4.33
N GLY A 308 17.09 11.18 4.77
CA GLY A 308 16.75 12.57 4.45
C GLY A 308 16.28 12.77 3.00
N GLN A 309 16.47 14.00 2.50
CA GLN A 309 16.05 14.39 1.16
C GLN A 309 16.96 15.46 0.56
N ARG A 310 16.89 15.68 -0.77
CA ARG A 310 17.33 16.89 -1.42
C ARG A 310 16.13 17.82 -1.63
N GLU A 311 16.21 19.04 -1.08
CA GLU A 311 15.07 19.97 -1.00
C GLU A 311 14.69 20.56 -2.36
N LYS A 312 13.38 20.68 -2.59
CA LYS A 312 12.82 21.23 -3.82
C LYS A 312 13.03 22.76 -3.99
N ASP A 313 13.17 23.48 -2.89
CA ASP A 313 13.21 24.96 -2.89
C ASP A 313 14.63 25.52 -2.80
N LYS A 314 15.54 24.79 -2.17
CA LYS A 314 16.92 25.22 -1.93
C LYS A 314 17.95 24.36 -2.66
N GLY A 315 17.57 23.15 -3.08
CA GLY A 315 18.48 22.17 -3.67
C GLY A 315 19.51 21.60 -2.68
N THR A 316 19.42 21.96 -1.40
CA THR A 316 20.29 21.48 -0.32
C THR A 316 19.78 20.14 0.24
N PHE A 317 20.66 19.38 0.88
CA PHE A 317 20.25 18.19 1.64
C PHE A 317 19.73 18.58 3.01
N SER A 318 18.72 17.84 3.50
CA SER A 318 18.12 18.06 4.81
C SER A 318 17.53 16.79 5.41
N ALA A 319 17.22 16.85 6.70
CA ALA A 319 16.57 15.79 7.47
C ALA A 319 17.35 14.45 7.50
N TYR A 320 18.65 14.43 7.21
CA TYR A 320 19.51 13.28 7.38
C TYR A 320 19.53 12.83 8.85
N ASN A 321 19.46 11.51 9.10
CA ASN A 321 19.29 10.91 10.43
C ASN A 321 18.00 11.31 11.18
N ALA A 322 17.02 11.90 10.47
CA ALA A 322 15.76 12.33 11.06
C ALA A 322 14.53 11.76 10.33
N ASP A 323 14.54 11.80 9.00
CA ASP A 323 13.37 11.41 8.19
C ASP A 323 13.81 10.51 7.03
N ALA A 324 12.93 9.61 6.61
CA ALA A 324 13.02 8.85 5.37
C ALA A 324 11.95 9.34 4.38
N TYR A 325 12.35 9.54 3.13
CA TYR A 325 11.48 9.99 2.06
C TYR A 325 11.55 9.05 0.88
N PHE A 326 10.40 8.57 0.41
CA PHE A 326 10.33 7.62 -0.70
C PHE A 326 9.42 8.15 -1.81
N TRP A 327 9.91 8.08 -3.04
CA TRP A 327 9.10 8.34 -4.20
C TRP A 327 8.13 7.21 -4.54
N THR A 328 7.04 7.58 -5.21
CA THR A 328 6.21 6.69 -5.99
C THR A 328 6.18 7.16 -7.45
N THR A 329 5.77 6.29 -8.37
CA THR A 329 5.57 6.66 -9.78
C THR A 329 4.26 7.43 -10.00
N THR A 330 3.38 7.49 -9.01
CA THR A 330 2.04 8.09 -9.14
C THR A 330 2.13 9.60 -9.24
N VAL A 331 1.49 10.15 -10.27
CA VAL A 331 1.36 11.59 -10.49
C VAL A 331 0.36 12.17 -9.49
N ALA A 332 0.69 13.31 -8.91
CA ALA A 332 -0.26 14.08 -8.12
C ALA A 332 -1.25 14.85 -9.03
N PRO A 333 -2.41 15.29 -8.50
CA PRO A 333 -3.37 16.09 -9.27
C PRO A 333 -2.78 17.36 -9.88
N LEU A 334 -1.74 17.93 -9.24
CA LEU A 334 -1.03 19.07 -9.81
C LEU A 334 0.16 18.58 -10.65
N VAL A 335 0.24 19.01 -11.89
CA VAL A 335 1.22 18.56 -12.90
C VAL A 335 2.69 18.63 -12.45
N LYS A 336 3.03 19.57 -11.55
CA LYS A 336 4.40 19.76 -11.02
C LYS A 336 4.73 18.88 -9.81
N GLN A 337 3.83 17.99 -9.39
CA GLN A 337 3.98 17.22 -8.17
C GLN A 337 3.87 15.71 -8.41
N GLY A 338 4.57 14.94 -7.58
CA GLY A 338 4.47 13.49 -7.48
C GLY A 338 4.07 13.07 -6.05
N VAL A 339 3.53 11.87 -5.94
CA VAL A 339 3.15 11.28 -4.64
C VAL A 339 4.36 10.66 -3.97
N ARG A 340 4.44 10.81 -2.65
CA ARG A 340 5.55 10.29 -1.83
C ARG A 340 5.07 9.69 -0.51
N ARG A 341 5.99 8.98 0.16
CA ARG A 341 5.88 8.58 1.57
C ARG A 341 6.94 9.26 2.41
N VAL A 342 6.60 9.56 3.67
CA VAL A 342 7.55 10.07 4.67
C VAL A 342 7.39 9.31 5.97
N ILE A 343 8.51 8.87 6.53
CA ILE A 343 8.61 8.27 7.86
C ILE A 343 9.52 9.17 8.68
N ARG A 344 9.10 9.58 9.88
CA ARG A 344 9.86 10.47 10.77
C ARG A 344 10.32 9.76 12.03
N LYS A 345 11.52 10.13 12.50
CA LYS A 345 12.09 9.62 13.75
C LYS A 345 11.13 9.72 14.93
N SER A 346 10.48 10.87 15.08
CA SER A 346 9.58 11.16 16.21
C SER A 346 8.14 10.69 16.05
N TYR A 347 7.79 10.05 14.91
CA TYR A 347 6.41 9.65 14.63
C TYR A 347 6.33 8.13 14.46
N PHE A 348 5.26 7.54 14.98
CA PHE A 348 4.93 6.13 14.78
C PHE A 348 4.02 5.89 13.56
N THR A 349 3.63 6.96 12.88
CA THR A 349 2.78 6.99 11.69
C THR A 349 3.60 7.15 10.42
N ILE A 350 2.96 6.94 9.26
CA ILE A 350 3.52 7.23 7.94
C ILE A 350 2.73 8.34 7.25
N ASN A 351 3.42 9.22 6.53
CA ASN A 351 2.77 10.29 5.77
C ASN A 351 2.64 9.91 4.30
N ARG A 352 1.44 10.08 3.75
CA ARG A 352 1.17 10.11 2.31
C ARG A 352 0.97 11.57 1.91
N GLY A 353 1.76 12.05 0.97
CA GLY A 353 1.67 13.44 0.55
C GLY A 353 2.24 13.66 -0.83
N VAL A 354 2.11 14.89 -1.31
CA VAL A 354 2.60 15.32 -2.60
C VAL A 354 3.71 16.36 -2.46
N ILE A 355 4.65 16.34 -3.40
CA ILE A 355 5.80 17.27 -3.41
C ILE A 355 6.19 17.60 -4.83
N SER A 356 6.88 18.70 -5.04
CA SER A 356 7.46 19.06 -6.34
C SER A 356 8.33 17.95 -6.91
N LYS A 357 8.17 17.65 -8.19
CA LYS A 357 8.91 16.63 -8.93
C LYS A 357 10.42 16.82 -8.93
N VAL A 358 10.91 18.02 -8.60
CA VAL A 358 12.33 18.31 -8.50
C VAL A 358 12.94 17.91 -7.15
N ALA A 359 12.15 17.59 -6.12
CA ALA A 359 12.70 17.07 -4.88
C ALA A 359 13.52 15.80 -5.12
N GLY A 360 14.57 15.60 -4.37
CA GLY A 360 15.36 14.37 -4.39
C GLY A 360 15.00 13.47 -3.22
N HIS A 361 14.46 12.30 -3.51
CA HIS A 361 14.09 11.30 -2.51
C HIS A 361 14.69 9.94 -2.84
N SER A 362 14.75 9.06 -1.85
CA SER A 362 15.14 7.66 -2.02
C SER A 362 14.11 6.89 -2.85
N VAL A 363 14.55 5.79 -3.43
CA VAL A 363 13.71 4.81 -4.13
C VAL A 363 13.88 3.45 -3.49
N ARG A 364 12.78 2.78 -3.26
CA ARG A 364 12.73 1.40 -2.77
C ARG A 364 11.96 0.57 -3.78
N CYS A 365 12.66 -0.25 -4.57
CA CYS A 365 12.02 -1.03 -5.62
C CYS A 365 11.16 -2.15 -5.08
N VAL A 366 10.14 -2.51 -5.84
CA VAL A 366 9.15 -3.55 -5.50
C VAL A 366 8.94 -4.50 -6.68
N ARG A 367 8.59 -5.76 -6.40
CA ARG A 367 8.04 -6.70 -7.38
C ARG A 367 6.87 -7.48 -6.78
N GLY A 368 6.03 -8.10 -7.61
CA GLY A 368 4.79 -8.73 -7.16
C GLY A 368 3.73 -7.70 -6.78
N GLY A 369 2.85 -8.04 -5.87
CA GLY A 369 1.68 -7.25 -5.48
C GLY A 369 0.45 -7.56 -6.33
N LYS A 370 -0.67 -6.93 -6.01
CA LYS A 370 -1.88 -7.00 -6.83
C LYS A 370 -1.55 -6.42 -8.20
N ALA A 371 -1.91 -7.15 -9.25
CA ALA A 371 -1.94 -6.53 -10.57
C ALA A 371 -2.79 -5.25 -10.46
N PRO A 372 -2.32 -4.10 -10.98
CA PRO A 372 -3.15 -2.92 -10.98
C PRO A 372 -4.48 -3.27 -11.62
N GLU A 373 -5.58 -2.98 -10.90
CA GLU A 373 -6.92 -3.13 -11.46
C GLU A 373 -6.95 -2.30 -12.75
N PRO A 374 -7.31 -2.90 -13.89
CA PRO A 374 -7.37 -2.16 -15.14
C PRO A 374 -8.37 -1.03 -14.96
N LYS A 375 -7.88 0.21 -14.96
CA LYS A 375 -8.75 1.37 -14.85
C LYS A 375 -9.50 1.49 -16.15
N SER A 376 -10.83 1.52 -16.07
CA SER A 376 -11.71 1.72 -17.20
C SER A 376 -12.54 2.98 -17.03
N LEU A 377 -12.87 3.61 -18.14
CA LEU A 377 -13.83 4.72 -18.21
C LEU A 377 -14.99 4.29 -19.07
N ALA A 378 -16.16 4.10 -18.46
CA ALA A 378 -17.41 3.87 -19.14
C ALA A 378 -18.10 5.21 -19.41
N ILE A 379 -18.57 5.39 -20.63
CA ILE A 379 -19.28 6.60 -21.08
C ILE A 379 -20.60 6.20 -21.71
N ASP A 380 -21.67 6.73 -21.19
CA ASP A 380 -23.02 6.54 -21.73
C ASP A 380 -23.30 7.62 -22.77
N ILE A 381 -23.65 7.17 -23.98
CA ILE A 381 -23.93 8.03 -25.14
C ILE A 381 -25.40 7.82 -25.53
N SER A 382 -26.18 8.90 -25.55
CA SER A 382 -27.55 8.92 -26.00
C SER A 382 -27.71 9.77 -27.26
N PHE A 383 -28.70 9.47 -28.08
CA PHE A 383 -28.97 10.16 -29.32
C PHE A 383 -30.31 10.91 -29.19
N ASP A 384 -30.26 12.23 -28.92
CA ASP A 384 -31.44 13.06 -28.65
C ASP A 384 -31.58 14.23 -29.63
N GLY A 385 -30.84 14.25 -30.73
CA GLY A 385 -30.76 15.33 -31.68
C GLY A 385 -31.68 15.20 -32.89
N ALA A 386 -31.66 16.22 -33.75
CA ALA A 386 -32.38 16.22 -35.02
C ALA A 386 -31.84 15.22 -36.07
N ALA A 387 -30.57 14.79 -35.89
CA ALA A 387 -29.92 13.77 -36.72
C ALA A 387 -29.81 12.48 -35.90
N THR A 388 -30.61 11.48 -36.23
CA THR A 388 -30.60 10.16 -35.60
C THR A 388 -29.75 9.22 -36.44
N PRO A 389 -28.74 8.55 -35.85
CA PRO A 389 -27.95 7.53 -36.56
C PRO A 389 -28.84 6.34 -36.96
N ARG A 390 -28.33 5.49 -37.84
CA ARG A 390 -29.01 4.27 -38.28
C ARG A 390 -28.29 3.03 -37.79
N ALA A 391 -29.04 1.97 -37.59
CA ALA A 391 -28.46 0.67 -37.32
C ALA A 391 -27.48 0.26 -38.42
N GLY A 392 -26.33 -0.28 -38.03
CA GLY A 392 -25.23 -0.63 -38.93
C GLY A 392 -24.15 0.44 -39.09
N GLN A 393 -24.41 1.70 -38.72
CA GLN A 393 -23.38 2.75 -38.64
C GLN A 393 -22.43 2.50 -37.47
N VAL A 394 -21.21 3.05 -37.56
CA VAL A 394 -20.18 2.87 -36.55
C VAL A 394 -20.06 4.14 -35.69
N LEU A 395 -20.32 3.99 -34.40
CA LEU A 395 -19.95 5.00 -33.40
C LEU A 395 -18.49 4.81 -33.06
N LYS A 396 -17.70 5.90 -33.11
CA LYS A 396 -16.33 5.95 -32.63
C LYS A 396 -16.23 6.91 -31.45
N ALA A 397 -15.55 6.49 -30.39
CA ALA A 397 -15.22 7.31 -29.24
C ALA A 397 -13.71 7.40 -29.10
N TYR A 398 -13.20 8.60 -28.95
CA TYR A 398 -11.80 8.95 -28.82
C TYR A 398 -11.51 9.49 -27.41
N LEU A 399 -10.45 9.03 -26.80
CA LEU A 399 -9.98 9.54 -25.52
C LEU A 399 -8.64 10.24 -25.71
N TYR A 400 -8.49 11.37 -25.04
CA TYR A 400 -7.27 12.19 -25.07
C TYR A 400 -6.86 12.52 -23.62
N TYR A 401 -5.57 12.42 -23.32
CA TYR A 401 -5.00 12.86 -22.04
C TYR A 401 -4.59 14.32 -22.03
N THR A 402 -4.62 14.98 -23.16
CA THR A 402 -4.38 16.41 -23.31
C THR A 402 -5.63 17.12 -23.83
N SER A 403 -5.80 18.40 -23.47
CA SER A 403 -6.94 19.20 -23.96
C SER A 403 -6.90 19.34 -25.47
N VAL A 404 -7.97 18.90 -26.14
CA VAL A 404 -8.17 19.05 -27.57
C VAL A 404 -9.37 19.97 -27.78
N ALA A 405 -9.16 21.08 -28.51
CA ALA A 405 -10.28 21.94 -28.92
C ALA A 405 -11.17 21.20 -29.93
N GLY A 406 -12.49 21.34 -29.82
CA GLY A 406 -13.45 20.57 -30.63
C GLY A 406 -13.19 20.56 -32.14
N VAL A 407 -12.73 21.69 -32.67
CA VAL A 407 -12.37 21.81 -34.11
C VAL A 407 -11.07 21.07 -34.51
N LYS A 408 -10.28 20.61 -33.53
CA LYS A 408 -9.02 19.87 -33.74
C LYS A 408 -9.14 18.37 -33.49
N VAL A 409 -10.31 17.88 -33.08
CA VAL A 409 -10.49 16.45 -32.86
C VAL A 409 -10.20 15.64 -34.11
N ALA A 410 -10.65 16.11 -35.29
CA ALA A 410 -10.40 15.46 -36.58
C ALA A 410 -8.90 15.43 -37.00
N GLU A 411 -8.09 16.36 -36.48
CA GLU A 411 -6.66 16.50 -36.80
C GLU A 411 -5.74 15.89 -35.75
N SER A 412 -6.29 15.47 -34.59
CA SER A 412 -5.52 15.00 -33.44
C SER A 412 -5.52 13.47 -33.38
N THR A 413 -4.38 12.87 -33.05
CA THR A 413 -4.29 11.43 -32.81
C THR A 413 -4.83 11.15 -31.40
N PRO A 414 -5.88 10.34 -31.24
CA PRO A 414 -6.38 9.95 -29.93
C PRO A 414 -5.41 9.00 -29.21
N ASP A 415 -5.37 9.09 -27.88
CA ASP A 415 -4.60 8.19 -27.03
C ASP A 415 -5.25 6.80 -26.92
N ALA A 416 -6.59 6.74 -27.02
CA ALA A 416 -7.34 5.50 -27.13
C ALA A 416 -8.59 5.68 -27.99
N THR A 417 -9.01 4.59 -28.65
CA THR A 417 -10.20 4.56 -29.52
C THR A 417 -11.05 3.35 -29.22
N VAL A 418 -12.35 3.55 -29.08
CA VAL A 418 -13.35 2.49 -28.99
C VAL A 418 -14.33 2.68 -30.13
N SER A 419 -14.71 1.58 -30.80
CA SER A 419 -15.70 1.59 -31.89
C SER A 419 -16.80 0.58 -31.64
N THR A 420 -18.04 0.96 -31.89
CA THR A 420 -19.23 0.12 -31.72
C THR A 420 -20.15 0.25 -32.92
N THR A 421 -20.57 -0.86 -33.52
CA THR A 421 -21.61 -0.86 -34.52
C THR A 421 -22.96 -0.64 -33.86
N LEU A 422 -23.69 0.36 -34.28
CA LEU A 422 -24.98 0.72 -33.68
C LEU A 422 -26.07 -0.29 -34.09
N SER A 423 -26.90 -0.67 -33.13
CA SER A 423 -28.13 -1.43 -33.30
C SER A 423 -29.33 -0.50 -33.07
N ASP A 424 -30.53 -0.93 -33.42
CA ASP A 424 -31.76 -0.18 -33.12
C ASP A 424 -31.91 0.09 -31.59
N THR A 425 -31.52 -0.86 -30.76
CA THR A 425 -31.52 -0.70 -29.29
C THR A 425 -30.48 0.33 -28.83
N HIS A 426 -29.31 0.36 -29.44
CA HIS A 426 -28.31 1.40 -29.14
C HIS A 426 -28.82 2.81 -29.47
N ILE A 427 -29.64 2.92 -30.51
CA ILE A 427 -30.19 4.20 -30.96
C ILE A 427 -31.34 4.67 -30.04
N SER A 428 -32.19 3.72 -29.57
CA SER A 428 -33.36 4.04 -28.69
C SER A 428 -32.97 4.24 -27.24
N ASP A 429 -32.06 3.40 -26.71
CA ASP A 429 -31.79 3.32 -25.28
C ASP A 429 -30.43 3.91 -24.90
N GLY A 430 -29.61 4.26 -25.89
CA GLY A 430 -28.23 4.67 -25.72
C GLY A 430 -27.24 3.51 -25.78
N VAL A 431 -25.96 3.83 -25.76
CA VAL A 431 -24.86 2.87 -25.78
C VAL A 431 -23.76 3.27 -24.80
N THR A 432 -23.28 2.32 -24.03
CA THR A 432 -22.11 2.49 -23.18
C THR A 432 -20.86 2.08 -23.94
N VAL A 433 -19.88 2.94 -24.06
CA VAL A 433 -18.53 2.64 -24.56
C VAL A 433 -17.55 2.66 -23.40
N THR A 434 -16.65 1.67 -23.36
CA THR A 434 -15.68 1.55 -22.27
C THR A 434 -14.26 1.59 -22.82
N PHE A 435 -13.47 2.53 -22.33
CA PHE A 435 -12.03 2.59 -22.54
C PHE A 435 -11.34 1.79 -21.43
N GLU A 436 -10.57 0.81 -21.80
CA GLU A 436 -9.79 -0.03 -20.88
C GLU A 436 -8.36 0.51 -20.73
N ASN A 437 -7.71 0.19 -19.61
CA ASN A 437 -6.32 0.51 -19.33
C ASN A 437 -6.00 2.02 -19.41
N ILE A 438 -6.86 2.84 -18.84
CA ILE A 438 -6.67 4.30 -18.80
C ILE A 438 -5.42 4.63 -17.99
N GLN A 439 -4.59 5.57 -18.50
CA GLN A 439 -3.42 6.05 -17.78
C GLN A 439 -3.80 6.74 -16.47
N GLU A 440 -3.31 6.23 -15.36
CA GLU A 440 -3.54 6.79 -14.03
C GLU A 440 -2.96 8.20 -13.85
N SER A 441 -1.96 8.54 -14.66
CA SER A 441 -1.29 9.84 -14.64
C SER A 441 -2.11 10.99 -15.20
N ALA A 442 -3.21 10.72 -15.89
CA ALA A 442 -4.02 11.77 -16.48
C ALA A 442 -4.85 12.50 -15.42
N VAL A 443 -4.57 13.78 -15.23
CA VAL A 443 -5.34 14.68 -14.34
C VAL A 443 -6.74 14.91 -14.89
N ASN A 444 -6.87 14.97 -16.23
CA ASN A 444 -8.11 15.09 -16.95
C ASN A 444 -8.09 14.19 -18.18
N VAL A 445 -9.21 13.65 -18.51
CA VAL A 445 -9.45 12.97 -19.78
C VAL A 445 -10.50 13.76 -20.57
N TYR A 446 -10.28 13.86 -21.87
CA TYR A 446 -11.20 14.49 -22.79
C TYR A 446 -11.72 13.39 -23.71
N VAL A 447 -13.02 13.39 -23.93
CA VAL A 447 -13.66 12.40 -24.80
C VAL A 447 -14.41 13.11 -25.92
N ALA A 448 -14.24 12.60 -27.13
CA ALA A 448 -15.05 12.97 -28.27
C ALA A 448 -15.68 11.70 -28.85
N ALA A 449 -16.95 11.78 -29.22
CA ALA A 449 -17.65 10.67 -29.87
C ALA A 449 -18.35 11.19 -31.13
N TRP A 450 -18.38 10.37 -32.17
CA TRP A 450 -19.01 10.68 -33.44
C TRP A 450 -19.49 9.40 -34.14
N VAL A 451 -20.45 9.55 -35.03
CA VAL A 451 -20.96 8.45 -35.82
C VAL A 451 -20.45 8.60 -37.24
N ASP A 452 -19.74 7.60 -37.73
CA ASP A 452 -19.21 7.50 -39.09
C ASP A 452 -20.37 7.22 -40.06
N VAL A 453 -20.93 8.28 -40.62
CA VAL A 453 -22.16 8.23 -41.42
C VAL A 453 -21.89 7.78 -42.85
N ASP A 454 -20.79 8.14 -43.43
CA ASP A 454 -20.41 7.82 -44.80
C ASP A 454 -19.43 6.62 -44.92
N ALA A 455 -19.02 6.07 -43.76
CA ALA A 455 -18.15 4.91 -43.63
C ALA A 455 -16.72 5.13 -44.25
N ASP A 456 -16.25 6.38 -44.22
CA ASP A 456 -14.90 6.70 -44.65
C ASP A 456 -13.82 6.55 -43.56
N GLY A 457 -14.25 6.38 -42.31
CA GLY A 457 -13.40 6.15 -41.14
C GLY A 457 -12.78 7.43 -40.58
N ALA A 458 -13.08 8.60 -41.12
CA ALA A 458 -12.59 9.90 -40.68
C ALA A 458 -13.74 10.82 -40.27
N ILE A 459 -13.46 11.78 -39.38
CA ILE A 459 -14.47 12.78 -38.98
C ILE A 459 -14.63 13.74 -40.19
N SER A 460 -15.81 13.76 -40.77
CA SER A 460 -16.16 14.57 -41.92
C SER A 460 -17.45 15.38 -41.73
N ALA A 461 -17.81 16.19 -42.71
CA ALA A 461 -19.04 16.96 -42.67
C ALA A 461 -20.23 16.02 -42.88
N GLY A 462 -21.04 15.84 -41.84
CA GLY A 462 -22.23 14.97 -41.86
C GLY A 462 -22.23 13.90 -40.76
N ASP A 463 -21.07 13.69 -40.15
CA ASP A 463 -20.91 12.76 -39.01
C ASP A 463 -21.40 13.33 -37.69
#